data_a4e9f6ff57f50415a59bc00c82ff3791
#
_entry.id   a4e9f6ff57f50415a59bc00c82ff3791
#
_cell.length_a   1.000
_cell.length_b   1.000
_cell.length_c   1.000
_cell.angle_alpha   90.00
_cell.angle_beta   90.00
_cell.angle_gamma   90.00
#
_symmetry.space_group_name_H-M   'P 1'
#
loop_
_entity.id
_entity.type
_entity.pdbx_description
1 polymer ?
#
loop_
_entity_poly.entity_id
_entity_poly.type
_entity_poly.pdbx_seq_one_letter_code
_entity_poly.pdbx_strand_id
1 'polypeptide(L)'
;PAFKASLKKKTGAASKQQAPLKEMLGWGAKNAKASVKDGTLKVVAAGKKSFIASAKIPARGPGVLRFRMRSPKSSEGQVQWRANGQALFPESGQVSPFSVEGGAWQEHEVDINEKEGIVHLRLFVPQQKQPIEIDWIEISWQGNDETKSQRWDF
;
A
#
# COMPACT_ATOMS: atom_id res chain seq x y z
N PRO A 1 35.09 -10.66 6.45
CA PRO A 1 34.70 -11.30 7.70
C PRO A 1 33.43 -12.09 7.61
N ALA A 2 33.34 -13.11 8.40
CA ALA A 2 32.19 -13.99 8.45
C ALA A 2 30.89 -13.28 8.77
N PHE A 3 30.97 -12.21 9.49
CA PHE A 3 29.83 -11.42 9.87
C PHE A 3 29.05 -10.91 8.67
N LYS A 4 29.74 -10.41 7.67
CA LYS A 4 29.08 -9.90 6.47
C LYS A 4 28.36 -11.00 5.70
N ALA A 5 28.95 -12.15 5.62
CA ALA A 5 28.34 -13.27 4.93
C ALA A 5 27.04 -13.68 5.62
N SER A 6 27.04 -13.65 6.94
CA SER A 6 25.85 -13.99 7.70
C SER A 6 24.70 -13.03 7.42
N LEU A 7 24.98 -11.75 7.33
CA LEU A 7 23.96 -10.76 7.00
C LEU A 7 23.35 -10.99 5.63
N LYS A 8 24.18 -11.28 4.65
CA LYS A 8 23.69 -11.58 3.32
C LYS A 8 22.73 -12.76 3.30
N LYS A 9 23.07 -13.81 4.04
CA LYS A 9 22.20 -14.97 4.12
C LYS A 9 20.83 -14.61 4.65
N LYS A 10 20.77 -13.82 5.71
CA LYS A 10 19.50 -13.41 6.28
C LYS A 10 18.67 -12.64 5.28
N THR A 11 19.27 -11.73 4.60
CA THR A 11 18.57 -10.92 3.60
C THR A 11 18.02 -11.79 2.49
N GLY A 12 18.79 -12.75 2.01
CA GLY A 12 18.33 -13.65 0.98
C GLY A 12 17.19 -14.54 1.43
N ALA A 13 17.19 -14.96 2.69
CA ALA A 13 16.15 -15.84 3.21
C ALA A 13 14.81 -15.13 3.32
N ALA A 14 14.79 -13.83 3.49
CA ALA A 14 13.57 -13.05 3.65
C ALA A 14 13.06 -12.48 2.33
N SER A 15 13.25 -13.20 1.24
CA SER A 15 13.17 -12.65 -0.11
C SER A 15 11.79 -12.22 -0.61
N LYS A 16 10.68 -12.71 -0.05
CA LYS A 16 9.36 -12.44 -0.62
C LYS A 16 8.77 -11.11 -0.25
N GLN A 17 9.33 -10.44 0.74
CA GLN A 17 8.86 -9.15 1.17
C GLN A 17 10.00 -8.16 1.12
N GLN A 18 9.77 -7.06 0.42
CA GLN A 18 10.74 -5.99 0.38
C GLN A 18 10.60 -5.14 1.64
N ALA A 19 11.69 -4.94 2.36
CA ALA A 19 11.70 -4.07 3.53
C ALA A 19 11.36 -2.64 3.11
N PRO A 20 10.66 -1.88 3.97
CA PRO A 20 10.38 -0.49 3.66
C PRO A 20 11.67 0.29 3.47
N LEU A 21 11.75 1.02 2.37
CA LEU A 21 12.83 1.92 2.09
C LEU A 21 12.48 3.28 2.70
N LYS A 22 13.51 4.07 2.99
CA LYS A 22 13.29 5.40 3.54
C LYS A 22 12.39 6.24 2.64
N GLU A 23 12.63 6.15 1.33
CA GLU A 23 11.87 6.89 0.33
C GLU A 23 10.42 6.43 0.21
N MET A 24 10.11 5.24 0.70
CA MET A 24 8.76 4.70 0.68
C MET A 24 7.93 5.11 1.89
N LEU A 25 8.50 5.92 2.78
CA LEU A 25 7.77 6.55 3.87
C LEU A 25 7.01 5.56 4.77
N GLY A 26 7.59 4.38 4.97
CA GLY A 26 6.99 3.35 5.83
C GLY A 26 6.15 2.32 5.10
N TRP A 27 5.96 2.47 3.80
CA TRP A 27 5.30 1.44 2.98
C TRP A 27 6.31 0.39 2.56
N GLY A 28 5.88 -0.86 2.55
CA GLY A 28 6.69 -1.98 2.08
C GLY A 28 5.94 -2.74 1.01
N ALA A 29 6.66 -3.52 0.20
CA ALA A 29 6.06 -4.29 -0.89
C ALA A 29 6.12 -5.79 -0.58
N LYS A 30 5.08 -6.52 -1.01
CA LYS A 30 5.03 -7.97 -0.92
C LYS A 30 4.56 -8.54 -2.24
N ASN A 31 5.23 -9.57 -2.70
CA ASN A 31 5.02 -10.17 -4.02
C ASN A 31 5.14 -9.14 -5.13
N ALA A 32 6.02 -8.15 -4.91
CA ALA A 32 6.21 -7.04 -5.84
C ALA A 32 7.58 -6.43 -5.59
N LYS A 33 8.08 -5.72 -6.57
CA LYS A 33 9.28 -4.89 -6.43
C LYS A 33 8.86 -3.44 -6.46
N ALA A 34 9.31 -2.68 -5.48
CA ALA A 34 8.97 -1.28 -5.37
C ALA A 34 10.22 -0.42 -5.27
N SER A 35 10.15 0.76 -5.87
CA SER A 35 11.23 1.75 -5.82
C SER A 35 10.63 3.14 -5.96
N VAL A 36 11.33 4.14 -5.46
CA VAL A 36 10.92 5.54 -5.62
C VAL A 36 11.94 6.22 -6.51
N LYS A 37 11.45 6.89 -7.55
CA LYS A 37 12.29 7.63 -8.46
C LYS A 37 11.53 8.86 -8.96
N ASP A 38 12.16 10.02 -8.88
CA ASP A 38 11.59 11.28 -9.37
C ASP A 38 10.20 11.58 -8.79
N GLY A 39 10.04 11.35 -7.49
CA GLY A 39 8.78 11.64 -6.81
C GLY A 39 7.67 10.65 -7.09
N THR A 40 7.99 9.49 -7.62
CA THR A 40 7.00 8.49 -7.99
C THR A 40 7.38 7.13 -7.42
N LEU A 41 6.45 6.49 -6.74
CA LEU A 41 6.60 5.11 -6.30
C LEU A 41 6.23 4.20 -7.47
N LYS A 42 7.16 3.33 -7.87
CA LYS A 42 6.95 2.36 -8.93
C LYS A 42 6.84 0.98 -8.33
N VAL A 43 5.79 0.25 -8.69
CA VAL A 43 5.52 -1.08 -8.15
C VAL A 43 5.33 -2.05 -9.30
N VAL A 44 6.17 -3.06 -9.36
CA VAL A 44 6.06 -4.12 -10.35
C VAL A 44 5.57 -5.38 -9.66
N ALA A 45 4.39 -5.84 -10.06
CA ALA A 45 3.80 -7.04 -9.49
C ALA A 45 4.61 -8.27 -9.89
N ALA A 46 4.95 -9.12 -8.92
CA ALA A 46 5.70 -10.34 -9.16
C ALA A 46 4.81 -11.57 -9.20
N GLY A 47 3.50 -11.41 -9.07
CA GLY A 47 2.54 -12.49 -9.09
C GLY A 47 1.17 -12.02 -8.69
N LYS A 48 0.29 -12.97 -8.40
CA LYS A 48 -1.02 -12.65 -7.84
C LYS A 48 -0.84 -12.13 -6.43
N LYS A 49 -1.75 -11.33 -5.95
CA LYS A 49 -1.72 -10.78 -4.59
C LYS A 49 -0.47 -9.96 -4.31
N SER A 50 -0.10 -9.12 -5.26
CA SER A 50 0.98 -8.15 -5.07
C SER A 50 0.42 -6.89 -4.41
N PHE A 51 1.07 -6.43 -3.35
CA PHE A 51 0.57 -5.24 -2.66
C PHE A 51 1.71 -4.44 -2.02
N ILE A 52 1.39 -3.19 -1.73
CA ILE A 52 2.19 -2.39 -0.81
C ILE A 52 1.38 -2.24 0.48
N ALA A 53 2.06 -2.13 1.60
CA ALA A 53 1.40 -2.08 2.90
C ALA A 53 2.11 -1.15 3.86
N SER A 54 1.36 -0.58 4.77
CA SER A 54 1.90 0.15 5.89
C SER A 54 1.18 -0.25 7.17
N ALA A 55 1.96 -0.57 8.20
CA ALA A 55 1.43 -0.92 9.51
C ALA A 55 1.41 0.28 10.46
N LYS A 56 1.76 1.46 9.96
CA LYS A 56 1.80 2.68 10.77
C LYS A 56 0.71 3.65 10.33
N ILE A 57 -0.52 3.20 10.43
CA ILE A 57 -1.67 4.00 10.03
C ILE A 57 -2.28 4.60 11.28
N PRO A 58 -2.37 5.94 11.38
CA PRO A 58 -2.87 6.61 12.58
C PRO A 58 -4.37 6.89 12.54
N ALA A 59 -5.10 6.29 11.64
CA ALA A 59 -6.48 6.62 11.36
C ALA A 59 -7.47 5.83 12.21
N ARG A 60 -8.72 6.21 12.09
CA ARG A 60 -9.83 5.42 12.59
C ARG A 60 -10.95 5.49 11.55
N GLY A 61 -11.86 4.54 11.63
CA GLY A 61 -12.98 4.52 10.70
C GLY A 61 -14.16 5.36 11.17
N PRO A 62 -15.05 5.67 10.26
CA PRO A 62 -14.90 5.45 8.83
C PRO A 62 -13.85 6.38 8.24
N GLY A 63 -13.15 5.88 7.23
CA GLY A 63 -12.09 6.63 6.58
C GLY A 63 -12.24 6.62 5.07
N VAL A 64 -11.45 7.47 4.43
CA VAL A 64 -11.40 7.54 2.97
C VAL A 64 -9.94 7.50 2.56
N LEU A 65 -9.62 6.56 1.70
CA LEU A 65 -8.28 6.46 1.12
C LEU A 65 -8.30 7.07 -0.27
N ARG A 66 -7.42 8.02 -0.51
CA ARG A 66 -7.23 8.61 -1.83
C ARG A 66 -5.81 8.33 -2.29
N PHE A 67 -5.65 8.14 -3.57
CA PHE A 67 -4.31 7.97 -4.14
C PHE A 67 -4.34 8.36 -5.60
N ARG A 68 -3.18 8.79 -6.08
CA ARG A 68 -3.01 9.14 -7.48
C ARG A 68 -2.12 8.08 -8.12
N MET A 69 -2.66 7.39 -9.11
CA MET A 69 -2.05 6.20 -9.70
C MET A 69 -2.10 6.25 -11.22
N ARG A 70 -1.08 5.68 -11.85
CA ARG A 70 -1.07 5.45 -13.29
C ARG A 70 -0.75 3.99 -13.54
N SER A 71 -1.60 3.34 -14.33
CA SER A 71 -1.45 1.94 -14.73
C SER A 71 -1.23 1.85 -16.22
N PRO A 72 -0.34 0.98 -16.71
CA PRO A 72 -0.18 0.79 -18.16
C PRO A 72 -1.44 0.31 -18.84
N LYS A 73 -2.22 -0.53 -18.18
CA LYS A 73 -3.44 -1.11 -18.74
C LYS A 73 -4.59 -0.97 -17.75
N SER A 74 -5.79 -0.99 -18.27
CA SER A 74 -7.00 -1.03 -17.44
C SER A 74 -7.01 -2.33 -16.65
N SER A 75 -7.34 -2.23 -15.38
CA SER A 75 -7.32 -3.37 -14.47
C SER A 75 -8.06 -3.03 -13.18
N GLU A 76 -8.00 -3.94 -12.22
CA GLU A 76 -8.64 -3.77 -10.93
C GLU A 76 -7.64 -3.98 -9.81
N GLY A 77 -7.86 -3.28 -8.71
CA GLY A 77 -7.11 -3.46 -7.48
C GLY A 77 -8.07 -3.47 -6.30
N GLN A 78 -7.52 -3.53 -5.12
CA GLN A 78 -8.34 -3.46 -3.91
C GLN A 78 -7.53 -2.91 -2.74
N VAL A 79 -8.25 -2.35 -1.79
CA VAL A 79 -7.69 -1.92 -0.51
C VAL A 79 -8.19 -2.89 0.55
N GLN A 80 -7.29 -3.36 1.39
CA GLN A 80 -7.63 -4.22 2.51
C GLN A 80 -7.07 -3.58 3.77
N TRP A 81 -7.79 -3.71 4.88
CA TRP A 81 -7.34 -3.12 6.12
C TRP A 81 -7.47 -4.06 7.30
N ARG A 82 -6.69 -3.78 8.33
CA ARG A 82 -6.76 -4.45 9.60
C ARG A 82 -7.12 -3.40 10.66
N ALA A 83 -8.08 -3.73 11.47
CA ALA A 83 -8.55 -2.83 12.51
C ALA A 83 -7.78 -3.03 13.81
N ASN A 84 -7.84 -2.04 14.66
CA ASN A 84 -7.27 -2.12 15.99
C ASN A 84 -7.85 -3.31 16.75
N GLY A 85 -7.00 -4.07 17.40
CA GLY A 85 -7.40 -5.27 18.14
C GLY A 85 -7.38 -6.55 17.33
N GLN A 86 -7.26 -6.47 16.02
CA GLN A 86 -7.12 -7.66 15.18
C GLN A 86 -5.65 -8.02 15.01
N ALA A 87 -5.29 -9.27 15.31
CA ALA A 87 -3.92 -9.73 15.16
C ALA A 87 -3.56 -9.99 13.70
N LEU A 88 -4.54 -10.36 12.89
CA LEU A 88 -4.36 -10.71 11.48
C LEU A 88 -5.41 -9.98 10.64
N PHE A 89 -5.13 -9.87 9.35
CA PHE A 89 -6.15 -9.43 8.40
C PHE A 89 -7.24 -10.49 8.33
N PRO A 90 -8.51 -10.10 8.37
CA PRO A 90 -9.58 -11.08 8.26
C PRO A 90 -9.63 -11.67 6.85
N GLU A 91 -10.18 -12.85 6.72
CA GLU A 91 -10.30 -13.52 5.42
C GLU A 91 -11.25 -12.80 4.47
N SER A 92 -12.20 -12.06 5.00
CA SER A 92 -13.18 -11.36 4.20
C SER A 92 -13.73 -10.16 4.95
N GLY A 93 -14.42 -9.29 4.25
CA GLY A 93 -15.20 -8.21 4.85
C GLY A 93 -14.49 -6.88 5.04
N GLN A 94 -13.18 -6.84 5.04
CA GLN A 94 -12.44 -5.60 5.17
C GLN A 94 -11.65 -5.31 3.91
N VAL A 95 -12.37 -5.24 2.81
CA VAL A 95 -11.83 -5.09 1.47
C VAL A 95 -12.73 -4.15 0.69
N SER A 96 -12.15 -3.22 -0.05
CA SER A 96 -12.86 -2.36 -0.98
C SER A 96 -12.16 -2.39 -2.34
N PRO A 97 -12.86 -2.76 -3.41
CA PRO A 97 -12.25 -2.80 -4.73
C PRO A 97 -12.21 -1.43 -5.40
N PHE A 98 -11.34 -1.29 -6.38
CA PHE A 98 -11.32 -0.13 -7.26
C PHE A 98 -10.91 -0.55 -8.66
N SER A 99 -11.30 0.26 -9.65
CA SER A 99 -10.95 0.03 -11.06
C SER A 99 -10.03 1.12 -11.54
N VAL A 100 -9.06 0.74 -12.37
CA VAL A 100 -8.07 1.66 -12.94
C VAL A 100 -8.17 1.60 -14.45
N GLU A 101 -8.28 2.76 -15.09
CA GLU A 101 -8.16 2.86 -16.54
C GLU A 101 -6.69 3.02 -16.91
N GLY A 102 -6.25 2.34 -17.96
CA GLY A 102 -4.86 2.39 -18.37
C GLY A 102 -4.47 3.68 -19.07
N GLY A 103 -3.22 4.06 -18.93
CA GLY A 103 -2.58 5.09 -19.73
C GLY A 103 -2.49 6.47 -19.12
N ALA A 104 -3.34 6.84 -18.18
CA ALA A 104 -3.35 8.18 -17.62
C ALA A 104 -3.25 8.17 -16.11
N TRP A 105 -2.75 9.26 -15.55
CA TRP A 105 -2.80 9.48 -14.12
C TRP A 105 -4.26 9.70 -13.69
N GLN A 106 -4.65 9.02 -12.63
CA GLN A 106 -6.00 9.11 -12.08
C GLN A 106 -5.96 9.20 -10.56
N GLU A 107 -6.85 10.00 -10.01
CA GLU A 107 -7.07 10.02 -8.57
C GLU A 107 -8.22 9.08 -8.25
N HIS A 108 -8.00 8.24 -7.26
CA HIS A 108 -8.97 7.26 -6.80
C HIS A 108 -9.39 7.60 -5.39
N GLU A 109 -10.62 7.28 -5.07
CA GLU A 109 -11.17 7.45 -3.74
C GLU A 109 -11.84 6.15 -3.35
N VAL A 110 -11.43 5.59 -2.22
CA VAL A 110 -11.93 4.30 -1.73
C VAL A 110 -12.38 4.48 -0.29
N ASP A 111 -13.64 4.13 -0.03
CA ASP A 111 -14.18 4.18 1.32
C ASP A 111 -13.67 3.02 2.15
N ILE A 112 -13.26 3.32 3.37
CA ILE A 112 -12.86 2.32 4.35
C ILE A 112 -13.95 2.28 5.42
N ASN A 113 -14.84 1.31 5.28
CA ASN A 113 -16.01 1.20 6.13
C ASN A 113 -15.67 0.42 7.39
N GLU A 114 -14.97 1.09 8.30
CA GLU A 114 -14.51 0.54 9.56
C GLU A 114 -15.05 1.38 10.70
N LYS A 115 -15.35 0.76 11.83
CA LYS A 115 -15.82 1.47 13.03
C LYS A 115 -14.69 1.77 14.00
N GLU A 116 -13.67 0.93 14.01
CA GLU A 116 -12.57 1.00 14.95
C GLU A 116 -11.36 1.72 14.36
N GLY A 117 -10.25 1.70 15.07
CA GLY A 117 -9.01 2.20 14.54
C GLY A 117 -8.54 1.41 13.34
N ILE A 118 -8.02 2.10 12.35
CA ILE A 118 -7.43 1.48 11.16
C ILE A 118 -5.92 1.53 11.37
N VAL A 119 -5.29 0.37 11.53
CA VAL A 119 -3.88 0.31 11.93
C VAL A 119 -2.95 -0.20 10.84
N HIS A 120 -3.47 -0.85 9.82
CA HIS A 120 -2.67 -1.47 8.77
C HIS A 120 -3.47 -1.45 7.47
N LEU A 121 -2.84 -0.96 6.40
CA LEU A 121 -3.45 -0.91 5.07
C LEU A 121 -2.62 -1.71 4.10
N ARG A 122 -3.30 -2.43 3.21
CA ARG A 122 -2.71 -3.06 2.04
C ARG A 122 -3.37 -2.48 0.80
N LEU A 123 -2.55 -1.98 -0.11
CA LEU A 123 -3.03 -1.53 -1.42
C LEU A 123 -2.57 -2.57 -2.44
N PHE A 124 -3.51 -3.39 -2.89
CA PHE A 124 -3.23 -4.41 -3.89
C PHE A 124 -3.18 -3.76 -5.25
N VAL A 125 -2.07 -3.93 -5.93
CA VAL A 125 -1.87 -3.33 -7.23
C VAL A 125 -2.27 -4.28 -8.34
N PRO A 126 -2.76 -3.75 -9.47
CA PRO A 126 -3.08 -4.59 -10.61
C PRO A 126 -1.86 -5.38 -11.08
N GLN A 127 -2.07 -6.64 -11.42
CA GLN A 127 -1.00 -7.50 -11.89
C GLN A 127 -0.69 -7.17 -13.35
N GLN A 128 0.46 -6.55 -13.59
CA GLN A 128 0.90 -6.15 -14.91
C GLN A 128 2.41 -6.33 -15.02
N LYS A 129 2.90 -6.53 -16.24
CA LYS A 129 4.34 -6.68 -16.47
C LYS A 129 5.10 -5.37 -16.26
N GLN A 130 4.47 -4.26 -16.62
CA GLN A 130 5.07 -2.94 -16.45
C GLN A 130 4.70 -2.34 -15.10
N PRO A 131 5.49 -1.39 -14.59
CA PRO A 131 5.21 -0.85 -13.26
C PRO A 131 3.91 -0.05 -13.20
N ILE A 132 3.24 -0.20 -12.07
CA ILE A 132 2.21 0.73 -11.62
C ILE A 132 2.95 1.90 -10.97
N GLU A 133 2.48 3.11 -11.22
CA GLU A 133 3.10 4.30 -10.65
C GLU A 133 2.13 4.97 -9.69
N ILE A 134 2.64 5.39 -8.53
CA ILE A 134 1.86 6.06 -7.50
C ILE A 134 2.56 7.35 -7.12
N ASP A 135 1.85 8.46 -7.24
CA ASP A 135 2.38 9.78 -6.92
C ASP A 135 2.26 10.06 -5.41
N TRP A 136 1.07 9.82 -4.86
CA TRP A 136 0.82 10.00 -3.45
C TRP A 136 -0.34 9.11 -2.98
N ILE A 137 -0.38 8.90 -1.67
CA ILE A 137 -1.47 8.19 -0.98
C ILE A 137 -1.88 9.07 0.20
N GLU A 138 -3.18 9.16 0.47
CA GLU A 138 -3.68 9.93 1.60
C GLU A 138 -4.86 9.19 2.22
N ILE A 139 -4.85 9.10 3.54
CA ILE A 139 -6.02 8.63 4.29
C ILE A 139 -6.57 9.79 5.11
N SER A 140 -7.89 9.94 5.09
CA SER A 140 -8.57 10.94 5.89
C SER A 140 -9.66 10.29 6.72
N TRP A 141 -9.94 10.89 7.88
CA TRP A 141 -10.94 10.39 8.80
C TRP A 141 -11.45 11.55 9.66
N GLN A 142 -12.60 11.36 10.28
CA GLN A 142 -13.17 12.38 11.14
C GLN A 142 -12.57 12.30 12.55
N GLY A 143 -11.96 13.37 12.99
CA GLY A 143 -11.53 13.53 14.37
C GLY A 143 -12.67 14.06 15.24
N ASN A 144 -12.34 14.56 16.41
CA ASN A 144 -13.36 15.06 17.33
C ASN A 144 -14.14 16.24 16.74
N ASP A 145 -13.44 17.25 16.27
CA ASP A 145 -14.07 18.48 15.75
C ASP A 145 -13.61 18.83 14.33
N GLU A 146 -12.74 18.01 13.75
CA GLU A 146 -12.17 18.32 12.45
C GLU A 146 -11.82 17.05 11.68
N THR A 147 -11.70 17.18 10.38
CA THR A 147 -11.19 16.11 9.52
C THR A 147 -9.67 16.04 9.69
N LYS A 148 -9.17 14.84 9.94
CA LYS A 148 -7.74 14.58 10.03
C LYS A 148 -7.28 13.82 8.81
N SER A 149 -6.00 13.94 8.47
CA SER A 149 -5.45 13.21 7.35
C SER A 149 -3.98 12.92 7.54
N GLN A 150 -3.52 11.88 6.86
CA GLN A 150 -2.12 11.52 6.75
C GLN A 150 -1.84 11.30 5.27
N ARG A 151 -0.82 11.98 4.77
CA ARG A 151 -0.47 11.90 3.35
C ARG A 151 0.97 11.45 3.19
N TRP A 152 1.18 10.62 2.19
CA TRP A 152 2.52 10.14 1.79
C TRP A 152 2.77 10.60 0.36
N ASP A 153 3.68 11.53 0.21
CA ASP A 153 4.11 12.04 -1.09
C ASP A 153 5.46 11.41 -1.43
N PHE A 154 5.48 10.60 -2.45
CA PHE A 154 6.68 9.90 -2.86
C PHE A 154 7.52 10.75 -3.78
#